data_6f98a01cf7f3844b548b65a2c020c212
#
_entry.id   6f98a01cf7f3844b548b65a2c020c212
#
_cell.length_a   1.000
_cell.length_b   1.000
_cell.length_c   1.000
_cell.angle_alpha   90.00
_cell.angle_beta   90.00
_cell.angle_gamma   90.00
#
_symmetry.space_group_name_H-M   'P 1'
#
loop_
_entity.id
_entity.type
_entity.pdbx_description
1 polymer ?
#
loop_
_entity_poly.entity_id
_entity_poly.type
_entity_poly.pdbx_seq_one_letter_code
_entity_poly.pdbx_strand_id
1 'polypeptide(L)'
;MSPPPPNVGPRQFLETLGCGKVQHDTGCLFLEHLSGVQEVLRSWNEPDYICSTGLFHSVYGTELFQDYSVSFSRRRDIQALIGEKAEFLVHTFCVMDLASLDATMSAPSGKHQVMARKQHGSHVIPLTDQQYRDLITVQLADWLEQVERYSHMPDPKLGWQPGDAWGHRRNGYRRMAEMLGGVPLQAWKDTYAREPESTKHIVNDVTPEVKHYITPVVAH
;
A
#
# COMPACT_ATOMS: atom_id res chain seq x y z
N MET A 1 -1.14 -10.67 25.75
CA MET A 1 -2.35 -10.55 24.86
C MET A 1 -2.62 -11.93 24.29
N SER A 2 -3.87 -12.36 24.25
CA SER A 2 -4.25 -13.69 23.75
C SER A 2 -4.04 -13.78 22.23
N PRO A 3 -3.62 -14.95 21.69
CA PRO A 3 -3.60 -15.19 20.26
C PRO A 3 -4.98 -14.96 19.64
N PRO A 4 -5.09 -14.70 18.33
CA PRO A 4 -6.39 -14.58 17.69
C PRO A 4 -7.22 -15.83 18.00
N PRO A 5 -8.53 -15.70 18.27
CA PRO A 5 -9.36 -16.86 18.56
C PRO A 5 -9.32 -17.82 17.35
N PRO A 6 -9.22 -19.13 17.60
CA PRO A 6 -9.25 -20.11 16.53
C PRO A 6 -10.60 -20.00 15.80
N ASN A 7 -10.62 -19.71 14.51
CA ASN A 7 -11.75 -19.50 13.59
C ASN A 7 -12.11 -18.05 13.24
N VAL A 8 -11.27 -17.07 13.53
CA VAL A 8 -11.48 -15.70 13.02
C VAL A 8 -10.78 -15.58 11.67
N GLY A 9 -11.57 -15.27 10.62
CA GLY A 9 -11.01 -14.99 9.29
C GLY A 9 -10.22 -13.69 9.24
N PRO A 10 -9.33 -13.49 8.23
CA PRO A 10 -8.46 -12.34 8.12
C PRO A 10 -9.20 -10.98 8.19
N ARG A 11 -10.30 -10.81 7.48
CA ARG A 11 -11.11 -9.59 7.53
C ARG A 11 -11.73 -9.35 8.92
N GLN A 12 -12.29 -10.39 9.53
CA GLN A 12 -12.88 -10.28 10.87
C GLN A 12 -11.82 -9.94 11.92
N PHE A 13 -10.60 -10.43 11.77
CA PHE A 13 -9.49 -10.03 12.63
C PHE A 13 -9.21 -8.52 12.54
N LEU A 14 -9.17 -7.94 11.34
CA LEU A 14 -9.02 -6.49 11.14
C LEU A 14 -10.18 -5.68 11.78
N GLU A 15 -11.39 -6.21 11.73
CA GLU A 15 -12.55 -5.61 12.44
C GLU A 15 -12.34 -5.60 13.96
N THR A 16 -11.82 -6.69 14.54
CA THR A 16 -11.49 -6.75 15.99
C THR A 16 -10.39 -5.77 16.39
N LEU A 17 -9.50 -5.41 15.46
CA LEU A 17 -8.47 -4.40 15.64
C LEU A 17 -9.01 -2.96 15.47
N GLY A 18 -10.27 -2.78 15.08
CA GLY A 18 -10.90 -1.47 14.94
C GLY A 18 -10.73 -0.80 13.57
N CYS A 19 -10.17 -1.50 12.58
CA CYS A 19 -9.95 -0.95 11.23
C CYS A 19 -11.22 -0.42 10.57
N GLY A 20 -12.39 -1.00 10.86
CA GLY A 20 -13.69 -0.57 10.33
C GLY A 20 -14.21 0.76 10.88
N LYS A 21 -13.50 1.39 11.82
CA LYS A 21 -13.88 2.70 12.42
C LYS A 21 -12.91 3.81 12.06
N VAL A 22 -11.85 3.50 11.34
CA VAL A 22 -10.80 4.45 10.98
C VAL A 22 -11.12 5.05 9.62
N GLN A 23 -11.10 6.39 9.54
CA GLN A 23 -11.20 7.10 8.26
C GLN A 23 -9.89 6.94 7.51
N HIS A 24 -9.93 6.52 6.26
CA HIS A 24 -8.75 6.40 5.41
C HIS A 24 -8.58 7.64 4.52
N ASP A 25 -9.56 7.91 3.68
CA ASP A 25 -9.62 9.07 2.81
C ASP A 25 -10.98 9.77 2.88
N THR A 26 -11.23 10.71 2.00
CA THR A 26 -12.41 11.58 2.00
C THR A 26 -13.75 10.89 1.73
N GLY A 27 -13.86 9.60 1.77
CA GLY A 27 -15.13 8.89 1.53
C GLY A 27 -15.04 7.40 1.77
N CYS A 28 -13.91 6.93 2.32
CA CYS A 28 -13.67 5.51 2.50
C CYS A 28 -13.13 5.20 3.91
N LEU A 29 -13.65 4.16 4.53
CA LEU A 29 -13.10 3.62 5.76
C LEU A 29 -11.88 2.76 5.46
N PHE A 30 -10.95 2.69 6.41
CA PHE A 30 -9.69 1.96 6.24
C PHE A 30 -9.90 0.49 5.87
N LEU A 31 -10.85 -0.20 6.51
CA LEU A 31 -11.18 -1.59 6.17
C LEU A 31 -11.80 -1.75 4.78
N GLU A 32 -12.54 -0.76 4.30
CA GLU A 32 -13.11 -0.76 2.95
C GLU A 32 -12.00 -0.65 1.91
N HIS A 33 -11.05 0.27 2.11
CA HIS A 33 -9.86 0.40 1.27
C HIS A 33 -9.04 -0.90 1.24
N LEU A 34 -8.71 -1.48 2.41
CA LEU A 34 -7.97 -2.75 2.49
C LEU A 34 -8.67 -3.88 1.73
N SER A 35 -10.00 -3.94 1.85
CA SER A 35 -10.81 -4.93 1.11
C SER A 35 -10.83 -4.66 -0.39
N GLY A 36 -10.92 -3.40 -0.79
CA GLY A 36 -10.86 -2.99 -2.19
C GLY A 36 -9.54 -3.38 -2.86
N VAL A 37 -8.41 -3.15 -2.19
CA VAL A 37 -7.08 -3.60 -2.69
C VAL A 37 -7.04 -5.13 -2.85
N GLN A 38 -7.57 -5.88 -1.88
CA GLN A 38 -7.67 -7.34 -2.01
C GLN A 38 -8.51 -7.75 -3.23
N GLU A 39 -9.62 -7.08 -3.49
CA GLU A 39 -10.50 -7.35 -4.64
C GLU A 39 -9.83 -7.04 -5.98
N VAL A 40 -9.08 -5.94 -6.06
CA VAL A 40 -8.26 -5.60 -7.23
C VAL A 40 -7.28 -6.74 -7.51
N LEU A 41 -6.52 -7.19 -6.51
CA LEU A 41 -5.55 -8.27 -6.66
C LEU A 41 -6.20 -9.60 -7.06
N ARG A 42 -7.38 -9.92 -6.52
CA ARG A 42 -8.16 -11.09 -6.95
C ARG A 42 -8.60 -10.98 -8.41
N SER A 43 -9.02 -9.81 -8.84
CA SER A 43 -9.40 -9.57 -10.24
C SER A 43 -8.23 -9.73 -11.22
N TRP A 44 -7.00 -9.55 -10.73
CA TRP A 44 -5.77 -9.81 -11.49
C TRP A 44 -5.34 -11.28 -11.46
N ASN A 45 -6.10 -12.16 -10.78
CA ASN A 45 -5.79 -13.56 -10.53
C ASN A 45 -4.47 -13.77 -9.78
N GLU A 46 -4.14 -12.86 -8.88
CA GLU A 46 -2.97 -13.00 -8.03
C GLU A 46 -3.19 -14.11 -6.98
N PRO A 47 -2.12 -14.82 -6.56
CA PRO A 47 -2.23 -15.89 -5.59
C PRO A 47 -2.70 -15.40 -4.22
N ASP A 48 -3.29 -16.30 -3.42
CA ASP A 48 -3.93 -15.97 -2.14
C ASP A 48 -3.03 -15.20 -1.17
N TYR A 49 -1.72 -15.49 -1.14
CA TYR A 49 -0.80 -14.77 -0.27
C TYR A 49 -0.63 -13.30 -0.68
N ILE A 50 -0.71 -12.97 -1.99
CA ILE A 50 -0.69 -11.59 -2.48
C ILE A 50 -2.01 -10.88 -2.16
N CYS A 51 -3.14 -11.57 -2.35
CA CYS A 51 -4.45 -11.04 -1.96
C CYS A 51 -4.53 -10.79 -0.46
N SER A 52 -3.91 -11.66 0.36
CA SER A 52 -3.80 -11.46 1.80
C SER A 52 -2.85 -10.32 2.16
N THR A 53 -1.75 -10.17 1.41
CA THR A 53 -0.87 -8.99 1.54
C THR A 53 -1.65 -7.71 1.30
N GLY A 54 -2.46 -7.64 0.22
CA GLY A 54 -3.30 -6.48 -0.07
C GLY A 54 -4.30 -6.16 1.05
N LEU A 55 -4.94 -7.16 1.64
CA LEU A 55 -5.86 -6.95 2.76
C LEU A 55 -5.16 -6.39 4.03
N PHE A 56 -3.87 -6.60 4.19
CA PHE A 56 -3.10 -6.18 5.39
C PHE A 56 -2.05 -5.11 5.09
N HIS A 57 -1.89 -4.66 3.85
CA HIS A 57 -0.73 -3.90 3.37
C HIS A 57 -0.37 -2.66 4.21
N SER A 58 -1.35 -2.01 4.82
CA SER A 58 -1.16 -0.78 5.63
C SER A 58 -1.35 -1.00 7.13
N VAL A 59 -1.51 -2.23 7.61
CA VAL A 59 -1.90 -2.53 9.00
C VAL A 59 -0.91 -2.01 10.05
N TYR A 60 0.39 -1.88 9.71
CA TYR A 60 1.42 -1.33 10.60
C TYR A 60 1.70 0.16 10.36
N GLY A 61 0.90 0.83 9.53
CA GLY A 61 1.13 2.21 9.10
C GLY A 61 2.18 2.33 8.01
N THR A 62 1.86 3.08 6.95
CA THR A 62 2.75 3.29 5.79
C THR A 62 3.44 4.66 5.86
N GLU A 63 4.21 5.01 4.84
CA GLU A 63 4.81 6.34 4.74
C GLU A 63 3.76 7.45 4.62
N LEU A 64 2.69 7.19 3.86
CA LEU A 64 1.64 8.18 3.60
C LEU A 64 0.45 8.07 4.55
N PHE A 65 0.20 6.90 5.13
CA PHE A 65 -0.92 6.66 6.04
C PHE A 65 -0.42 6.18 7.40
N GLN A 66 -0.52 7.06 8.42
CA GLN A 66 -0.06 6.81 9.79
C GLN A 66 -1.16 7.08 10.83
N ASP A 67 -2.39 7.32 10.40
CA ASP A 67 -3.52 7.56 11.31
C ASP A 67 -3.95 6.31 12.07
N TYR A 68 -3.50 5.15 11.62
CA TYR A 68 -3.73 3.87 12.27
C TYR A 68 -2.48 2.98 12.15
N SER A 69 -2.15 2.28 13.21
CA SER A 69 -1.13 1.23 13.18
C SER A 69 -1.34 0.18 14.26
N VAL A 70 -1.06 -1.06 13.93
CA VAL A 70 -0.97 -2.18 14.86
C VAL A 70 0.49 -2.31 15.31
N SER A 71 0.69 -2.56 16.61
CA SER A 71 2.03 -2.78 17.15
C SER A 71 2.74 -3.94 16.45
N PHE A 72 4.05 -3.79 16.18
CA PHE A 72 4.89 -4.89 15.66
C PHE A 72 4.96 -6.11 16.60
N SER A 73 4.58 -5.97 17.88
CA SER A 73 4.43 -7.12 18.78
C SER A 73 3.37 -8.12 18.29
N ARG A 74 2.41 -7.69 17.45
CA ARG A 74 1.35 -8.51 16.87
C ARG A 74 1.75 -9.21 15.56
N ARG A 75 3.00 -9.04 15.09
CA ARG A 75 3.46 -9.67 13.84
C ARG A 75 3.24 -11.19 13.80
N ARG A 76 3.51 -11.87 14.93
CA ARG A 76 3.31 -13.34 15.02
C ARG A 76 1.84 -13.75 14.87
N ASP A 77 0.92 -12.93 15.37
CA ASP A 77 -0.52 -13.19 15.23
C ASP A 77 -0.97 -13.05 13.78
N ILE A 78 -0.51 -11.97 13.12
CA ILE A 78 -0.78 -11.71 11.70
C ILE A 78 -0.12 -12.79 10.83
N GLN A 79 1.11 -13.18 11.13
CA GLN A 79 1.84 -14.24 10.45
C GLN A 79 1.13 -15.59 10.54
N ALA A 80 0.57 -15.92 11.73
CA ALA A 80 -0.23 -17.13 11.91
C ALA A 80 -1.53 -17.11 11.08
N LEU A 81 -2.06 -15.91 10.78
CA LEU A 81 -3.31 -15.73 10.07
C LEU A 81 -3.16 -15.72 8.55
N ILE A 82 -2.13 -15.05 8.03
CA ILE A 82 -1.93 -14.84 6.57
C ILE A 82 -0.67 -15.53 6.02
N GLY A 83 0.11 -16.17 6.87
CA GLY A 83 1.36 -16.86 6.51
C GLY A 83 2.59 -15.94 6.50
N GLU A 84 3.76 -16.55 6.65
CA GLU A 84 5.05 -15.83 6.75
C GLU A 84 5.37 -15.00 5.50
N LYS A 85 5.07 -15.54 4.33
CA LYS A 85 5.36 -14.89 3.06
C LYS A 85 4.55 -13.59 2.88
N ALA A 86 3.26 -13.65 3.18
CA ALA A 86 2.39 -12.47 3.11
C ALA A 86 2.77 -11.43 4.18
N GLU A 87 3.00 -11.87 5.41
CA GLU A 87 3.37 -10.96 6.49
C GLU A 87 4.72 -10.27 6.27
N PHE A 88 5.70 -10.96 5.69
CA PHE A 88 6.96 -10.34 5.30
C PHE A 88 6.74 -9.17 4.31
N LEU A 89 5.89 -9.36 3.30
CA LEU A 89 5.54 -8.32 2.33
C LEU A 89 4.78 -7.17 3.00
N VAL A 90 3.81 -7.46 3.86
CA VAL A 90 3.07 -6.47 4.66
C VAL A 90 4.02 -5.62 5.50
N HIS A 91 4.91 -6.28 6.25
CA HIS A 91 5.89 -5.58 7.07
C HIS A 91 6.79 -4.68 6.21
N THR A 92 7.33 -5.23 5.12
CA THR A 92 8.22 -4.48 4.21
C THR A 92 7.49 -3.27 3.61
N PHE A 93 6.25 -3.46 3.15
CA PHE A 93 5.40 -2.40 2.62
C PHE A 93 5.19 -1.26 3.63
N CYS A 94 4.93 -1.62 4.89
CA CYS A 94 4.68 -0.64 5.94
C CYS A 94 5.94 0.13 6.37
N VAL A 95 7.12 -0.50 6.37
CA VAL A 95 8.33 0.14 6.89
C VAL A 95 9.20 0.80 5.84
N MET A 96 9.02 0.46 4.55
CA MET A 96 9.87 0.96 3.48
C MET A 96 9.69 2.45 3.21
N ASP A 97 10.74 3.05 2.69
CA ASP A 97 10.77 4.34 2.03
C ASP A 97 10.36 4.15 0.56
N LEU A 98 9.33 4.87 0.12
CA LEU A 98 8.76 4.72 -1.23
C LEU A 98 9.75 5.16 -2.32
N ALA A 99 10.59 6.16 -2.05
CA ALA A 99 11.62 6.57 -3.01
C ALA A 99 12.66 5.47 -3.23
N SER A 100 12.95 4.66 -2.20
CA SER A 100 13.85 3.51 -2.34
C SER A 100 13.24 2.39 -3.18
N LEU A 101 11.91 2.19 -3.13
CA LEU A 101 11.21 1.26 -4.01
C LEU A 101 11.31 1.72 -5.48
N ASP A 102 11.13 3.01 -5.74
CA ASP A 102 11.27 3.55 -7.09
C ASP A 102 12.72 3.46 -7.60
N ALA A 103 13.70 3.76 -6.75
CA ALA A 103 15.11 3.67 -7.11
C ALA A 103 15.54 2.24 -7.50
N THR A 104 15.03 1.22 -6.81
CA THR A 104 15.40 -0.18 -7.10
C THR A 104 14.77 -0.74 -8.38
N MET A 105 13.82 -0.04 -9.02
CA MET A 105 13.24 -0.47 -10.31
C MET A 105 14.27 -0.61 -11.44
N SER A 106 15.41 0.07 -11.34
CA SER A 106 16.50 -0.01 -12.32
C SER A 106 17.58 -0.99 -11.91
N ALA A 107 17.46 -1.65 -10.78
CA ALA A 107 18.44 -2.62 -10.32
C ALA A 107 18.41 -3.88 -11.20
N PRO A 108 19.58 -4.51 -11.45
CA PRO A 108 19.62 -5.79 -12.13
C PRO A 108 18.97 -6.88 -11.26
N SER A 109 18.54 -7.97 -11.92
CA SER A 109 17.98 -9.16 -11.25
C SER A 109 18.90 -9.64 -10.12
N GLY A 110 18.31 -10.00 -8.99
CA GLY A 110 19.01 -10.43 -7.79
C GLY A 110 19.67 -9.30 -6.97
N LYS A 111 19.42 -8.03 -7.32
CA LYS A 111 19.95 -6.85 -6.63
C LYS A 111 18.87 -5.91 -6.09
N HIS A 112 17.63 -6.35 -6.08
CA HIS A 112 16.53 -5.55 -5.55
C HIS A 112 16.64 -5.39 -4.04
N GLN A 113 16.39 -4.17 -3.56
CA GLN A 113 16.38 -3.85 -2.14
C GLN A 113 15.57 -2.58 -1.90
N VAL A 114 15.03 -2.42 -0.69
CA VAL A 114 14.42 -1.18 -0.24
C VAL A 114 15.05 -0.72 1.07
N MET A 115 14.88 0.55 1.41
CA MET A 115 15.34 1.12 2.68
C MET A 115 14.18 1.18 3.65
N ALA A 116 14.38 0.74 4.87
CA ALA A 116 13.45 1.06 5.95
C ALA A 116 13.56 2.55 6.30
N ARG A 117 12.40 3.20 6.53
CA ARG A 117 12.33 4.60 6.94
C ARG A 117 13.07 4.83 8.26
N LYS A 118 13.49 6.08 8.52
CA LYS A 118 14.29 6.47 9.68
C LYS A 118 13.70 6.00 11.02
N GLN A 119 12.40 6.13 11.21
CA GLN A 119 11.71 5.67 12.42
C GLN A 119 11.75 4.15 12.62
N HIS A 120 12.11 3.40 11.59
CA HIS A 120 12.27 1.94 11.59
C HIS A 120 13.73 1.50 11.51
N GLY A 121 14.69 2.41 11.74
CA GLY A 121 16.11 2.10 11.89
C GLY A 121 16.98 2.25 10.63
N SER A 122 16.47 2.81 9.53
CA SER A 122 17.24 3.14 8.31
C SER A 122 18.15 1.99 7.82
N HIS A 123 17.63 0.77 7.76
CA HIS A 123 18.39 -0.39 7.30
C HIS A 123 17.92 -0.84 5.92
N VAL A 124 18.81 -1.52 5.20
CA VAL A 124 18.51 -2.14 3.91
C VAL A 124 17.71 -3.43 4.12
N ILE A 125 16.66 -3.59 3.35
CA ILE A 125 15.87 -4.82 3.26
C ILE A 125 16.12 -5.42 1.86
N PRO A 126 16.95 -6.47 1.75
CA PRO A 126 17.17 -7.13 0.48
C PRO A 126 15.93 -7.91 0.06
N LEU A 127 15.66 -7.94 -1.24
CA LEU A 127 14.51 -8.60 -1.83
C LEU A 127 14.97 -9.59 -2.90
N THR A 128 14.33 -10.75 -2.95
CA THR A 128 14.38 -11.58 -4.15
C THR A 128 13.62 -10.90 -5.28
N ASP A 129 13.87 -11.27 -6.53
CA ASP A 129 13.13 -10.75 -7.68
C ASP A 129 11.62 -10.98 -7.53
N GLN A 130 11.23 -12.14 -6.96
CA GLN A 130 9.82 -12.42 -6.71
C GLN A 130 9.23 -11.51 -5.63
N GLN A 131 9.92 -11.28 -4.51
CA GLN A 131 9.45 -10.37 -3.45
C GLN A 131 9.34 -8.93 -3.95
N TYR A 132 10.28 -8.51 -4.79
CA TYR A 132 10.21 -7.20 -5.43
C TYR A 132 8.98 -7.10 -6.36
N ARG A 133 8.78 -8.12 -7.23
CA ARG A 133 7.58 -8.20 -8.09
C ARG A 133 6.30 -8.17 -7.26
N ASP A 134 6.24 -8.94 -6.19
CA ASP A 134 5.10 -9.00 -5.27
C ASP A 134 4.80 -7.63 -4.65
N LEU A 135 5.84 -6.91 -4.19
CA LEU A 135 5.68 -5.56 -3.63
C LEU A 135 5.13 -4.56 -4.62
N ILE A 136 5.68 -4.50 -5.86
CA ILE A 136 5.18 -3.56 -6.86
C ILE A 136 3.77 -3.93 -7.33
N THR A 137 3.40 -5.22 -7.28
CA THR A 137 2.02 -5.67 -7.58
C THR A 137 1.04 -5.09 -6.55
N VAL A 138 1.34 -5.23 -5.26
CA VAL A 138 0.49 -4.68 -4.19
C VAL A 138 0.49 -3.15 -4.23
N GLN A 139 1.65 -2.51 -4.46
CA GLN A 139 1.76 -1.06 -4.53
C GLN A 139 0.95 -0.46 -5.68
N LEU A 140 0.94 -1.13 -6.84
CA LEU A 140 0.12 -0.69 -7.97
C LEU A 140 -1.38 -0.90 -7.69
N ALA A 141 -1.77 -2.05 -7.12
CA ALA A 141 -3.16 -2.33 -6.77
C ALA A 141 -3.71 -1.34 -5.74
N ASP A 142 -2.92 -1.05 -4.69
CA ASP A 142 -3.21 -0.04 -3.67
C ASP A 142 -3.52 1.31 -4.32
N TRP A 143 -2.64 1.77 -5.20
CA TRP A 143 -2.82 3.05 -5.86
C TRP A 143 -4.03 3.10 -6.80
N LEU A 144 -4.22 2.08 -7.64
CA LEU A 144 -5.33 2.05 -8.59
C LEU A 144 -6.70 1.92 -7.93
N GLU A 145 -6.76 1.34 -6.72
CA GLU A 145 -7.99 1.27 -5.92
C GLU A 145 -8.47 2.66 -5.48
N GLN A 146 -7.55 3.59 -5.22
CA GLN A 146 -7.89 4.84 -4.53
C GLN A 146 -7.71 6.12 -5.38
N VAL A 147 -6.92 6.11 -6.46
CA VAL A 147 -6.53 7.34 -7.17
C VAL A 147 -7.72 8.18 -7.66
N GLU A 148 -8.76 7.56 -8.21
CA GLU A 148 -9.96 8.29 -8.66
C GLU A 148 -10.66 8.97 -7.50
N ARG A 149 -10.82 8.29 -6.38
CA ARG A 149 -11.47 8.78 -5.17
C ARG A 149 -10.66 9.90 -4.53
N TYR A 150 -9.34 9.73 -4.41
CA TYR A 150 -8.43 10.75 -3.89
C TYR A 150 -8.40 12.03 -4.75
N SER A 151 -8.65 11.91 -6.05
CA SER A 151 -8.54 13.03 -6.98
C SER A 151 -9.66 14.08 -6.87
N HIS A 152 -10.76 13.77 -6.18
CA HIS A 152 -11.91 14.65 -6.13
C HIS A 152 -11.84 15.72 -5.03
N MET A 153 -11.03 15.52 -4.00
CA MET A 153 -10.97 16.41 -2.85
C MET A 153 -9.53 16.76 -2.46
N PRO A 154 -9.33 17.90 -1.80
CA PRO A 154 -8.02 18.24 -1.28
C PRO A 154 -7.62 17.29 -0.15
N ASP A 155 -6.35 16.95 -0.05
CA ASP A 155 -5.78 16.30 1.12
C ASP A 155 -4.82 17.26 1.85
N PRO A 156 -5.26 17.89 2.95
CA PRO A 156 -4.42 18.82 3.70
C PRO A 156 -3.19 18.18 4.34
N LYS A 157 -3.24 16.86 4.64
CA LYS A 157 -2.10 16.13 5.25
C LYS A 157 -0.96 15.99 4.26
N LEU A 158 -1.28 15.76 3.00
CA LEU A 158 -0.33 15.67 1.90
C LEU A 158 -0.07 17.02 1.22
N GLY A 159 -0.89 18.02 1.52
CA GLY A 159 -0.86 19.33 0.86
C GLY A 159 -1.42 19.30 -0.57
N TRP A 160 -2.20 18.27 -0.91
CA TRP A 160 -2.76 18.09 -2.25
C TRP A 160 -4.02 18.92 -2.47
N GLN A 161 -4.14 19.43 -3.69
CA GLN A 161 -5.36 20.02 -4.25
C GLN A 161 -6.13 18.96 -5.05
N PRO A 162 -7.42 19.19 -5.37
CA PRO A 162 -8.16 18.31 -6.27
C PRO A 162 -7.39 18.11 -7.59
N GLY A 163 -7.21 16.86 -7.98
CA GLY A 163 -6.45 16.47 -9.18
C GLY A 163 -4.99 16.11 -8.94
N ASP A 164 -4.36 16.55 -7.85
CA ASP A 164 -2.93 16.27 -7.58
C ASP A 164 -2.62 14.77 -7.46
N ALA A 165 -3.56 13.99 -6.96
CA ALA A 165 -3.42 12.54 -6.85
C ALA A 165 -3.08 11.89 -8.19
N TRP A 166 -3.65 12.33 -9.30
CA TRP A 166 -3.33 11.78 -10.62
C TRP A 166 -1.85 11.91 -10.99
N GLY A 167 -1.20 12.96 -10.52
CA GLY A 167 0.23 13.22 -10.78
C GLY A 167 1.17 12.50 -9.82
N HIS A 168 0.69 12.02 -8.67
CA HIS A 168 1.54 11.41 -7.64
C HIS A 168 2.22 10.15 -8.14
N ARG A 169 3.56 10.12 -8.08
CA ARG A 169 4.41 9.01 -8.54
C ARG A 169 3.98 8.43 -9.90
N ARG A 170 3.46 9.29 -10.78
CA ARG A 170 2.91 8.90 -12.09
C ARG A 170 3.85 8.01 -12.89
N ASN A 171 5.11 8.40 -12.98
CA ASN A 171 6.12 7.65 -13.71
C ASN A 171 6.48 6.34 -12.99
N GLY A 172 6.50 6.34 -11.66
CA GLY A 172 6.71 5.14 -10.84
C GLY A 172 5.62 4.10 -11.09
N TYR A 173 4.36 4.47 -10.95
CA TYR A 173 3.24 3.55 -11.16
C TYR A 173 3.15 3.05 -12.61
N ARG A 174 3.42 3.93 -13.59
CA ARG A 174 3.50 3.51 -14.99
C ARG A 174 4.57 2.44 -15.19
N ARG A 175 5.79 2.66 -14.67
CA ARG A 175 6.88 1.68 -14.76
C ARG A 175 6.55 0.36 -14.06
N MET A 176 5.92 0.39 -12.88
CA MET A 176 5.43 -0.82 -12.21
C MET A 176 4.46 -1.59 -13.11
N ALA A 177 3.48 -0.90 -13.69
CA ALA A 177 2.52 -1.51 -14.60
C ALA A 177 3.20 -2.13 -15.84
N GLU A 178 4.15 -1.42 -16.46
CA GLU A 178 4.92 -1.91 -17.61
C GLU A 178 5.76 -3.15 -17.25
N MET A 179 6.39 -3.17 -16.08
CA MET A 179 7.18 -4.32 -15.59
C MET A 179 6.30 -5.53 -15.28
N LEU A 180 5.11 -5.33 -14.75
CA LEU A 180 4.16 -6.39 -14.44
C LEU A 180 3.53 -6.95 -15.72
N GLY A 181 3.22 -6.09 -16.70
CA GLY A 181 2.57 -6.47 -17.94
C GLY A 181 1.13 -6.97 -17.74
N GLY A 182 0.56 -7.63 -18.75
CA GLY A 182 -0.73 -8.32 -18.66
C GLY A 182 -1.88 -7.52 -18.05
N VAL A 183 -2.61 -8.13 -17.11
CA VAL A 183 -3.79 -7.53 -16.46
C VAL A 183 -3.45 -6.27 -15.65
N PRO A 184 -2.39 -6.22 -14.84
CA PRO A 184 -1.99 -5.00 -14.13
C PRO A 184 -1.73 -3.80 -15.05
N LEU A 185 -1.05 -4.02 -16.19
CA LEU A 185 -0.82 -2.96 -17.17
C LEU A 185 -2.12 -2.46 -17.81
N GLN A 186 -3.04 -3.39 -18.11
CA GLN A 186 -4.34 -3.00 -18.66
C GLN A 186 -5.16 -2.23 -17.62
N ALA A 187 -5.18 -2.67 -16.38
CA ALA A 187 -5.85 -1.97 -15.28
C ALA A 187 -5.31 -0.54 -15.10
N TRP A 188 -3.99 -0.36 -15.16
CA TRP A 188 -3.38 0.97 -15.11
C TRP A 188 -3.86 1.86 -16.29
N LYS A 189 -3.85 1.32 -17.52
CA LYS A 189 -4.31 2.05 -18.71
C LYS A 189 -5.78 2.45 -18.59
N ASP A 190 -6.64 1.54 -18.15
CA ASP A 190 -8.07 1.77 -18.01
C ASP A 190 -8.37 2.83 -16.93
N THR A 191 -7.64 2.81 -15.82
CA THR A 191 -7.77 3.81 -14.76
C THR A 191 -7.35 5.18 -15.27
N TYR A 192 -6.15 5.30 -15.85
CA TYR A 192 -5.64 6.58 -16.34
C TYR A 192 -6.34 7.09 -17.63
N ALA A 193 -7.10 6.24 -18.32
CA ALA A 193 -7.99 6.68 -19.39
C ALA A 193 -9.17 7.52 -18.87
N ARG A 194 -9.53 7.39 -17.60
CA ARG A 194 -10.57 8.19 -16.94
C ARG A 194 -10.05 9.47 -16.29
N GLU A 195 -8.75 9.69 -16.35
CA GLU A 195 -8.12 10.89 -15.81
C GLU A 195 -8.64 12.15 -16.54
N PRO A 196 -9.05 13.22 -15.82
CA PRO A 196 -9.45 14.47 -16.42
C PRO A 196 -8.31 15.09 -17.26
N GLU A 197 -8.64 15.68 -18.42
CA GLU A 197 -7.65 16.33 -19.29
C GLU A 197 -6.85 17.42 -18.55
N SER A 198 -7.53 18.13 -17.65
CA SER A 198 -6.92 19.20 -16.84
C SER A 198 -5.81 18.75 -15.89
N THR A 199 -5.69 17.45 -15.60
CA THR A 199 -4.69 16.92 -14.65
C THR A 199 -3.53 16.18 -15.33
N LYS A 200 -3.66 15.87 -16.62
CA LYS A 200 -2.65 15.09 -17.38
C LYS A 200 -1.25 15.69 -17.43
N HIS A 201 -1.14 16.98 -17.22
CA HIS A 201 0.15 17.69 -17.16
C HIS A 201 0.82 17.58 -15.78
N ILE A 202 0.10 17.14 -14.73
CA ILE A 202 0.63 17.04 -13.38
C ILE A 202 1.53 15.80 -13.30
N VAL A 203 2.78 16.02 -12.96
CA VAL A 203 3.76 14.96 -12.68
C VAL A 203 4.48 15.30 -11.38
N ASN A 204 4.25 14.51 -10.35
CA ASN A 204 4.91 14.67 -9.06
C ASN A 204 5.46 13.31 -8.61
N ASP A 205 6.70 13.03 -8.98
CA ASP A 205 7.39 11.78 -8.65
C ASP A 205 8.13 11.84 -7.30
N VAL A 206 7.96 12.93 -6.55
CA VAL A 206 8.49 13.07 -5.19
C VAL A 206 7.42 12.66 -4.18
N THR A 207 7.79 11.80 -3.25
CA THR A 207 6.90 11.44 -2.13
C THR A 207 6.64 12.69 -1.25
N PRO A 208 5.37 13.08 -1.02
CA PRO A 208 5.08 14.24 -0.21
C PRO A 208 5.44 14.00 1.27
N GLU A 209 5.86 15.05 1.97
CA GLU A 209 6.00 15.01 3.42
C GLU A 209 4.61 15.01 4.07
N VAL A 210 4.32 13.97 4.84
CA VAL A 210 3.03 13.83 5.54
C VAL A 210 2.95 14.78 6.72
N LYS A 211 1.96 15.67 6.71
CA LYS A 211 1.65 16.55 7.82
C LYS A 211 0.72 15.84 8.80
N HIS A 212 1.26 15.40 9.93
CA HIS A 212 0.47 14.74 10.98
C HIS A 212 -0.33 15.76 11.79
N TYR A 213 -1.64 15.81 11.60
CA TYR A 213 -2.56 16.62 12.39
C TYR A 213 -3.28 15.82 13.48
N ILE A 214 -3.18 14.50 13.45
CA ILE A 214 -3.90 13.59 14.35
C ILE A 214 -2.90 12.63 14.97
N THR A 215 -3.02 12.39 16.28
CA THR A 215 -2.25 11.32 16.92
C THR A 215 -2.68 9.97 16.35
N PRO A 216 -1.74 9.15 15.86
CA PRO A 216 -2.08 7.83 15.31
C PRO A 216 -2.85 6.99 16.33
N VAL A 217 -3.88 6.30 15.84
CA VAL A 217 -4.58 5.28 16.64
C VAL A 217 -3.72 4.03 16.65
N VAL A 218 -3.11 3.73 17.79
CA VAL A 218 -2.31 2.52 17.97
C VAL A 218 -3.19 1.42 18.57
N ALA A 219 -3.44 0.37 17.82
CA ALA A 219 -4.09 -0.84 18.33
C ALA A 219 -3.06 -1.73 19.05
N HIS A 220 -3.24 -1.92 20.34
CA HIS A 220 -2.36 -2.71 21.22
C HIS A 220 -2.73 -4.19 21.23
#